data_2d0e4822407555be725291a72b485403
#
_entry.id   2d0e4822407555be725291a72b485403
#
_cell.length_a   1.000
_cell.length_b   1.000
_cell.length_c   1.000
_cell.angle_alpha   90.00
_cell.angle_beta   90.00
_cell.angle_gamma   90.00
#
_symmetry.space_group_name_H-M   'P 1'
#
loop_
_entity.id
_entity.type
_entity.pdbx_description
1 polymer ?
#
loop_
_entity_poly.entity_id
_entity_poly.type
_entity_poly.pdbx_seq_one_letter_code
_entity_poly.pdbx_strand_id
1 'polypeptide(L)'
;LSLSGGSANIRYYASLGMSDENGAIKGENNKRYSTTLNLTANYERFAARFQLQGNVSSRNYNPSELGVLDYAYNMSRAVPAFNPDGSRYFYQRTSSTIPVYNFNVLNEMDNSGDKTKGSAINMQAHIGYNVIDNLKLEGTLSYAVSNTNQSIYFTEDTYYVHKLRADRTERNNMCPVGGELRKNDVRNTNWMARVQANYTKNVG
;
A
#
# COMPACT_ATOMS: atom_id res chain seq x y z
N LEU A 1 19.13 2.00 8.84
CA LEU A 1 20.20 2.96 9.11
C LEU A 1 19.63 4.12 9.89
N SER A 2 20.32 4.55 10.96
CA SER A 2 19.92 5.75 11.71
C SER A 2 21.12 6.58 12.10
N LEU A 3 20.89 7.88 12.23
CA LEU A 3 21.86 8.88 12.67
C LEU A 3 21.17 9.78 13.68
N SER A 4 21.80 10.02 14.82
CA SER A 4 21.32 10.96 15.83
C SER A 4 22.48 11.75 16.40
N GLY A 5 22.20 12.98 16.81
CA GLY A 5 23.19 13.84 17.41
C GLY A 5 22.59 15.16 17.85
N GLY A 6 23.46 16.06 18.29
CA GLY A 6 23.03 17.39 18.67
C GLY A 6 23.92 18.04 19.73
N SER A 7 23.46 19.16 20.22
CA SER A 7 24.03 19.94 21.29
C SER A 7 23.03 20.07 22.47
N ALA A 8 23.36 20.84 23.47
CA ALA A 8 22.44 21.12 24.57
C ALA A 8 21.09 21.70 24.09
N ASN A 9 21.11 22.51 23.03
CA ASN A 9 19.94 23.25 22.55
C ASN A 9 19.32 22.64 21.29
N ILE A 10 20.07 21.83 20.50
CA ILE A 10 19.60 21.29 19.23
C ILE A 10 19.81 19.78 19.23
N ARG A 11 18.79 19.02 18.85
CA ARG A 11 18.85 17.56 18.65
C ARG A 11 18.27 17.19 17.32
N TYR A 12 18.90 16.22 16.68
CA TYR A 12 18.39 15.65 15.44
C TYR A 12 18.41 14.13 15.48
N TYR A 13 17.48 13.56 14.77
CA TYR A 13 17.40 12.13 14.47
C TYR A 13 16.95 11.95 13.04
N ALA A 14 17.68 11.16 12.29
CA ALA A 14 17.31 10.76 10.94
C ALA A 14 17.41 9.24 10.81
N SER A 15 16.46 8.63 10.13
CA SER A 15 16.53 7.20 9.84
C SER A 15 16.03 6.89 8.42
N LEU A 16 16.61 5.85 7.84
CA LEU A 16 16.19 5.22 6.59
C LEU A 16 15.97 3.73 6.86
N GLY A 17 14.83 3.22 6.45
CA GLY A 17 14.45 1.82 6.55
C GLY A 17 14.11 1.24 5.18
N MET A 18 14.41 -0.05 5.01
CA MET A 18 14.00 -0.85 3.86
C MET A 18 13.45 -2.17 4.38
N SER A 19 12.32 -2.61 3.86
CA SER A 19 11.76 -3.94 4.03
C SER A 19 11.52 -4.54 2.66
N ASP A 20 11.90 -5.81 2.48
CA ASP A 20 11.66 -6.61 1.28
C ASP A 20 11.12 -7.97 1.75
N GLU A 21 9.84 -8.19 1.55
CA GLU A 21 9.11 -9.34 2.05
C GLU A 21 8.54 -10.13 0.88
N ASN A 22 8.80 -11.43 0.84
CA ASN A 22 8.17 -12.33 -0.11
C ASN A 22 7.00 -13.05 0.55
N GLY A 23 5.87 -13.12 -0.15
CA GLY A 23 4.70 -13.84 0.30
C GLY A 23 4.90 -15.37 0.28
N ALA A 24 3.97 -16.08 0.89
CA ALA A 24 3.93 -17.55 0.86
C ALA A 24 3.52 -18.08 -0.53
N ILE A 25 2.84 -17.27 -1.32
CA ILE A 25 2.42 -17.61 -2.68
C ILE A 25 3.47 -17.08 -3.67
N LYS A 26 3.81 -17.89 -4.65
CA LYS A 26 4.77 -17.52 -5.70
C LYS A 26 4.36 -16.22 -6.39
N GLY A 27 5.33 -15.29 -6.57
CA GLY A 27 5.12 -14.02 -7.25
C GLY A 27 4.65 -12.89 -6.34
N GLU A 28 4.29 -13.18 -5.09
CA GLU A 28 3.90 -12.16 -4.14
C GLU A 28 5.12 -11.54 -3.44
N ASN A 29 5.18 -10.23 -3.46
CA ASN A 29 6.20 -9.48 -2.74
C ASN A 29 5.69 -8.11 -2.28
N ASN A 30 6.34 -7.58 -1.24
CA ASN A 30 6.10 -6.25 -0.71
C ASN A 30 7.43 -5.58 -0.38
N LYS A 31 7.75 -4.52 -1.11
CA LYS A 31 8.94 -3.69 -0.88
C LYS A 31 8.52 -2.35 -0.29
N ARG A 32 9.15 -1.95 0.80
CA ARG A 32 8.87 -0.69 1.47
C ARG A 32 10.16 0.03 1.82
N TYR A 33 10.21 1.30 1.51
CA TYR A 33 11.23 2.25 1.95
C TYR A 33 10.58 3.25 2.88
N SER A 34 11.25 3.58 3.97
CA SER A 34 10.76 4.54 4.96
C SER A 34 11.87 5.51 5.37
N THR A 35 11.48 6.73 5.67
CA THR A 35 12.37 7.75 6.21
C THR A 35 11.71 8.45 7.38
N THR A 36 12.52 8.81 8.37
CA THR A 36 12.09 9.63 9.50
C THR A 36 13.15 10.69 9.75
N LEU A 37 12.71 11.94 9.94
CA LEU A 37 13.55 13.05 10.36
C LEU A 37 12.87 13.76 11.53
N ASN A 38 13.57 13.91 12.65
CA ASN A 38 13.13 14.68 13.80
C ASN A 38 14.19 15.72 14.11
N LEU A 39 13.78 16.97 14.19
CA LEU A 39 14.60 18.10 14.62
C LEU A 39 13.94 18.74 15.83
N THR A 40 14.71 19.01 16.86
CA THR A 40 14.23 19.70 18.06
C THR A 40 15.23 20.78 18.43
N ALA A 41 14.75 21.99 18.63
CA ALA A 41 15.53 23.11 19.13
C ALA A 41 14.86 23.65 20.41
N ASN A 42 15.63 23.81 21.49
CA ASN A 42 15.16 24.33 22.75
C ASN A 42 16.12 25.42 23.23
N TYR A 43 15.62 26.62 23.37
CA TYR A 43 16.28 27.78 23.93
C TYR A 43 15.44 28.30 25.09
N GLU A 44 15.97 29.19 25.93
CA GLU A 44 15.28 29.68 27.13
C GLU A 44 13.82 30.07 26.93
N ARG A 45 13.54 30.81 25.87
CA ARG A 45 12.17 31.27 25.54
C ARG A 45 11.55 30.67 24.32
N PHE A 46 12.32 29.88 23.51
CA PHE A 46 11.90 29.38 22.23
C PHE A 46 12.08 27.86 22.16
N ALA A 47 11.06 27.15 21.76
CA ALA A 47 11.12 25.73 21.44
C ALA A 47 10.55 25.48 20.06
N ALA A 48 11.26 24.72 19.23
CA ALA A 48 10.78 24.29 17.94
C ALA A 48 10.98 22.78 17.77
N ARG A 49 10.01 22.13 17.15
CA ARG A 49 10.10 20.72 16.75
C ARG A 49 9.61 20.58 15.32
N PHE A 50 10.40 19.91 14.52
CA PHE A 50 10.02 19.50 13.18
C PHE A 50 10.11 18.00 13.07
N GLN A 51 9.08 17.38 12.50
CA GLN A 51 9.01 15.95 12.25
C GLN A 51 8.61 15.73 10.81
N LEU A 52 9.33 14.84 10.13
CA LEU A 52 8.98 14.37 8.79
C LEU A 52 9.04 12.85 8.78
N GLN A 53 7.99 12.23 8.28
CA GLN A 53 7.91 10.80 8.02
C GLN A 53 7.49 10.58 6.58
N GLY A 54 8.22 9.75 5.87
CA GLY A 54 7.92 9.39 4.50
C GLY A 54 8.00 7.88 4.30
N ASN A 55 7.16 7.36 3.43
CA ASN A 55 7.28 5.99 2.97
C ASN A 55 6.87 5.85 1.51
N VAL A 56 7.50 4.90 0.83
CA VAL A 56 7.13 4.45 -0.50
C VAL A 56 7.06 2.93 -0.46
N SER A 57 5.99 2.36 -1.01
CA SER A 57 5.81 0.92 -1.06
C SER A 57 5.40 0.46 -2.45
N SER A 58 5.82 -0.75 -2.80
CA SER A 58 5.41 -1.46 -4.01
C SER A 58 5.05 -2.88 -3.63
N ARG A 59 3.81 -3.24 -3.89
CA ARG A 59 3.24 -4.54 -3.56
C ARG A 59 2.75 -5.21 -4.83
N ASN A 60 3.14 -6.46 -5.03
CA ASN A 60 2.65 -7.32 -6.08
C ASN A 60 1.99 -8.53 -5.42
N TYR A 61 0.74 -8.80 -5.77
CA TYR A 61 -0.03 -9.93 -5.30
C TYR A 61 -0.78 -10.61 -6.43
N ASN A 62 -1.24 -11.81 -6.16
CA ASN A 62 -2.22 -12.45 -7.04
C ASN A 62 -3.59 -11.82 -6.78
N PRO A 63 -4.40 -11.56 -7.82
CA PRO A 63 -5.76 -11.09 -7.63
C PRO A 63 -6.58 -12.05 -6.75
N SER A 64 -7.39 -11.50 -5.85
CA SER A 64 -8.24 -12.28 -4.94
C SER A 64 -9.22 -13.20 -5.68
N GLU A 65 -9.62 -12.81 -6.88
CA GLU A 65 -10.54 -13.55 -7.75
C GLU A 65 -9.98 -14.92 -8.19
N LEU A 66 -8.66 -15.09 -8.18
CA LEU A 66 -8.04 -16.38 -8.49
C LEU A 66 -8.27 -17.42 -7.38
N GLY A 67 -8.45 -16.98 -6.13
CA GLY A 67 -8.62 -17.87 -5.00
C GLY A 67 -7.50 -18.90 -4.85
N VAL A 68 -6.23 -18.46 -5.02
CA VAL A 68 -5.07 -19.39 -5.11
C VAL A 68 -4.96 -20.29 -3.88
N LEU A 69 -5.21 -19.76 -2.68
CA LEU A 69 -5.19 -20.54 -1.44
C LEU A 69 -6.34 -21.55 -1.39
N ASP A 70 -7.56 -21.14 -1.73
CA ASP A 70 -8.71 -22.02 -1.78
C ASP A 70 -8.49 -23.13 -2.78
N TYR A 71 -7.90 -22.81 -3.92
CA TYR A 71 -7.50 -23.79 -4.92
C TYR A 71 -6.49 -24.78 -4.35
N ALA A 72 -5.44 -24.30 -3.69
CA ALA A 72 -4.38 -25.14 -3.12
C ALA A 72 -4.90 -26.10 -2.04
N TYR A 73 -5.89 -25.67 -1.24
CA TYR A 73 -6.49 -26.51 -0.20
C TYR A 73 -7.53 -27.50 -0.71
N ASN A 74 -8.33 -27.12 -1.71
CA ASN A 74 -9.50 -27.86 -2.13
C ASN A 74 -9.27 -28.69 -3.40
N MET A 75 -8.18 -28.44 -4.13
CA MET A 75 -7.90 -29.18 -5.36
C MET A 75 -7.42 -30.59 -5.09
N SER A 76 -7.93 -31.56 -5.85
CA SER A 76 -7.44 -32.93 -5.80
C SER A 76 -5.96 -32.99 -6.18
N ARG A 77 -5.15 -33.68 -5.38
CA ARG A 77 -3.72 -33.93 -5.66
C ARG A 77 -3.49 -34.85 -6.88
N ALA A 78 -4.54 -35.50 -7.38
CA ALA A 78 -4.47 -36.31 -8.59
C ALA A 78 -4.43 -35.47 -9.89
N VAL A 79 -4.76 -34.16 -9.80
CA VAL A 79 -4.67 -33.27 -10.96
C VAL A 79 -3.27 -32.68 -11.05
N PRO A 80 -2.48 -33.01 -12.08
CA PRO A 80 -1.13 -32.50 -12.23
C PRO A 80 -1.16 -31.01 -12.63
N ALA A 81 -0.14 -30.25 -12.25
CA ALA A 81 0.06 -28.89 -12.72
C ALA A 81 0.75 -28.83 -14.10
N PHE A 82 1.51 -29.87 -14.42
CA PHE A 82 2.32 -29.98 -15.64
C PHE A 82 2.13 -31.35 -16.31
N ASN A 83 2.26 -31.37 -17.61
CA ASN A 83 2.39 -32.58 -18.42
C ASN A 83 3.78 -33.21 -18.25
N PRO A 84 3.99 -34.48 -18.66
CA PRO A 84 5.32 -35.13 -18.59
C PRO A 84 6.40 -34.42 -19.41
N ASP A 85 6.02 -33.65 -20.44
CA ASP A 85 6.91 -32.85 -21.28
C ASP A 85 7.27 -31.46 -20.67
N GLY A 86 6.75 -31.15 -19.46
CA GLY A 86 6.96 -29.89 -18.76
C GLY A 86 6.01 -28.76 -19.18
N SER A 87 5.14 -28.97 -20.17
CA SER A 87 4.10 -28.02 -20.50
C SER A 87 3.01 -27.98 -19.43
N ARG A 88 2.23 -26.90 -19.38
CA ARG A 88 1.14 -26.78 -18.40
C ARG A 88 0.01 -27.75 -18.72
N TYR A 89 -0.48 -28.43 -17.71
CA TYR A 89 -1.65 -29.27 -17.80
C TYR A 89 -2.91 -28.44 -17.59
N PHE A 90 -3.76 -28.35 -18.61
CA PHE A 90 -5.05 -27.69 -18.52
C PHE A 90 -6.15 -28.71 -18.35
N TYR A 91 -7.04 -28.49 -17.40
CA TYR A 91 -8.24 -29.30 -17.25
C TYR A 91 -9.49 -28.47 -17.50
N GLN A 92 -10.56 -29.14 -17.87
CA GLN A 92 -11.83 -28.49 -18.16
C GLN A 92 -12.55 -28.12 -16.86
N ARG A 93 -12.77 -26.84 -16.68
CA ARG A 93 -13.59 -26.35 -15.58
C ARG A 93 -14.99 -26.04 -16.10
N THR A 94 -16.00 -26.77 -15.56
CA THR A 94 -17.40 -26.64 -15.97
C THR A 94 -18.16 -25.84 -14.91
N SER A 95 -19.08 -25.00 -15.38
CA SER A 95 -20.14 -24.39 -14.58
C SER A 95 -21.45 -24.66 -15.31
N SER A 96 -22.56 -24.77 -14.57
CA SER A 96 -23.90 -25.04 -15.12
C SER A 96 -24.36 -24.03 -16.18
N THR A 97 -23.79 -22.84 -16.19
CA THR A 97 -24.19 -21.70 -17.05
C THR A 97 -23.12 -21.26 -18.03
N ILE A 98 -21.90 -21.79 -17.95
CA ILE A 98 -20.74 -21.31 -18.68
C ILE A 98 -20.13 -22.44 -19.51
N PRO A 99 -19.78 -22.21 -20.79
CA PRO A 99 -19.05 -23.16 -21.58
C PRO A 99 -17.78 -23.66 -20.90
N VAL A 100 -17.35 -24.85 -21.25
CA VAL A 100 -16.15 -25.50 -20.74
C VAL A 100 -14.91 -24.72 -21.17
N TYR A 101 -14.10 -24.29 -20.22
CA TYR A 101 -12.81 -23.62 -20.46
C TYR A 101 -11.68 -24.38 -19.81
N ASN A 102 -10.54 -24.32 -20.46
CA ASN A 102 -9.31 -24.88 -19.94
C ASN A 102 -8.80 -24.00 -18.78
N PHE A 103 -8.45 -24.63 -17.66
CA PHE A 103 -7.96 -23.96 -16.46
C PHE A 103 -6.64 -24.57 -16.02
N ASN A 104 -5.70 -23.71 -15.64
CA ASN A 104 -4.50 -24.05 -14.91
C ASN A 104 -4.17 -22.87 -13.98
N VAL A 105 -4.07 -23.11 -12.67
CA VAL A 105 -3.85 -22.05 -11.70
C VAL A 105 -2.56 -21.26 -11.93
N LEU A 106 -1.50 -21.93 -12.39
CA LEU A 106 -0.22 -21.27 -12.70
C LEU A 106 -0.34 -20.38 -13.94
N ASN A 107 -1.19 -20.77 -14.90
CA ASN A 107 -1.51 -19.91 -16.04
C ASN A 107 -2.25 -18.65 -15.60
N GLU A 108 -3.22 -18.81 -14.72
CA GLU A 108 -3.96 -17.67 -14.15
C GLU A 108 -3.02 -16.70 -13.42
N MET A 109 -2.12 -17.23 -12.59
CA MET A 109 -1.15 -16.42 -11.84
C MET A 109 -0.17 -15.67 -12.75
N ASP A 110 0.31 -16.29 -13.83
CA ASP A 110 1.27 -15.66 -14.73
C ASP A 110 0.61 -14.61 -15.66
N ASN A 111 -0.69 -14.78 -15.92
CA ASN A 111 -1.47 -13.91 -16.83
C ASN A 111 -2.35 -12.89 -16.10
N SER A 112 -2.16 -12.72 -14.79
CA SER A 112 -2.88 -11.73 -14.00
C SER A 112 -1.99 -11.12 -12.92
N GLY A 113 -2.45 -10.07 -12.25
CA GLY A 113 -1.73 -9.49 -11.13
C GLY A 113 -2.49 -8.34 -10.48
N ASP A 114 -2.22 -8.12 -9.21
CA ASP A 114 -2.62 -6.97 -8.41
C ASP A 114 -1.36 -6.21 -7.99
N LYS A 115 -1.12 -5.06 -8.60
CA LYS A 115 0.02 -4.20 -8.34
C LYS A 115 -0.45 -2.95 -7.62
N THR A 116 0.01 -2.76 -6.38
CA THR A 116 -0.29 -1.57 -5.60
C THR A 116 0.99 -0.80 -5.31
N LYS A 117 1.00 0.48 -5.68
CA LYS A 117 2.06 1.43 -5.32
C LYS A 117 1.51 2.44 -4.33
N GLY A 118 2.17 2.59 -3.21
CA GLY A 118 1.82 3.55 -2.16
C GLY A 118 2.94 4.55 -1.92
N SER A 119 2.59 5.79 -1.65
CA SER A 119 3.51 6.79 -1.11
C SER A 119 2.80 7.64 -0.07
N ALA A 120 3.47 7.96 1.02
CA ALA A 120 2.94 8.87 2.03
C ALA A 120 4.04 9.75 2.59
N ILE A 121 3.69 11.01 2.83
CA ILE A 121 4.52 11.99 3.54
C ILE A 121 3.66 12.61 4.63
N ASN A 122 4.21 12.68 5.82
CA ASN A 122 3.63 13.36 6.96
C ASN A 122 4.66 14.33 7.54
N MET A 123 4.31 15.60 7.63
CA MET A 123 5.15 16.66 8.17
C MET A 123 4.41 17.37 9.30
N GLN A 124 5.11 17.64 10.38
CA GLN A 124 4.59 18.41 11.50
C GLN A 124 5.66 19.39 12.00
N ALA A 125 5.27 20.64 12.11
CA ALA A 125 6.07 21.69 12.74
C ALA A 125 5.34 22.20 13.98
N HIS A 126 6.07 22.30 15.09
CA HIS A 126 5.59 22.86 16.32
C HIS A 126 6.56 23.94 16.78
N ILE A 127 6.03 25.08 17.17
CA ILE A 127 6.79 26.23 17.69
C ILE A 127 6.14 26.67 18.99
N GLY A 128 6.93 26.84 20.03
CA GLY A 128 6.53 27.41 21.32
C GLY A 128 7.40 28.61 21.67
N TYR A 129 6.78 29.67 22.16
CA TYR A 129 7.46 30.88 22.60
C TYR A 129 6.92 31.36 23.94
N ASN A 130 7.79 31.48 24.94
CA ASN A 130 7.46 32.11 26.23
C ASN A 130 7.56 33.62 26.09
N VAL A 131 6.42 34.29 25.94
CA VAL A 131 6.33 35.74 25.81
C VAL A 131 6.76 36.42 27.09
N ILE A 132 6.26 35.92 28.23
CA ILE A 132 6.64 36.22 29.60
C ILE A 132 6.61 34.90 30.36
N ASP A 133 7.13 34.91 31.60
CA ASP A 133 7.25 33.70 32.42
C ASP A 133 5.92 32.97 32.63
N ASN A 134 4.82 33.70 32.58
CA ASN A 134 3.48 33.15 32.82
C ASN A 134 2.64 32.97 31.54
N LEU A 135 3.14 33.36 30.36
CA LEU A 135 2.40 33.27 29.09
C LEU A 135 3.24 32.61 28.01
N LYS A 136 2.77 31.45 27.56
CA LYS A 136 3.34 30.70 26.46
C LYS A 136 2.40 30.68 25.27
N LEU A 137 2.91 31.03 24.12
CA LEU A 137 2.23 30.86 22.82
C LEU A 137 2.78 29.62 22.10
N GLU A 138 1.88 28.82 21.55
CA GLU A 138 2.25 27.61 20.84
C GLU A 138 1.52 27.56 19.50
N GLY A 139 2.25 27.18 18.45
CA GLY A 139 1.72 26.95 17.12
C GLY A 139 2.08 25.55 16.65
N THR A 140 1.14 24.86 16.02
CA THR A 140 1.37 23.57 15.37
C THR A 140 0.79 23.62 13.96
N LEU A 141 1.61 23.23 13.00
CA LEU A 141 1.20 23.03 11.60
C LEU A 141 1.50 21.59 11.23
N SER A 142 0.53 20.89 10.68
CA SER A 142 0.74 19.56 10.12
C SER A 142 0.21 19.46 8.69
N TYR A 143 0.92 18.69 7.88
CA TYR A 143 0.55 18.38 6.51
C TYR A 143 0.82 16.91 6.24
N ALA A 144 -0.19 16.21 5.73
CA ALA A 144 -0.09 14.81 5.35
C ALA A 144 -0.67 14.61 3.96
N VAL A 145 0.07 13.90 3.12
CA VAL A 145 -0.39 13.45 1.82
C VAL A 145 -0.08 11.98 1.64
N SER A 146 -1.05 11.23 1.13
CA SER A 146 -0.87 9.84 0.74
C SER A 146 -1.48 9.59 -0.62
N ASN A 147 -0.78 8.82 -1.45
CA ASN A 147 -1.24 8.35 -2.74
C ASN A 147 -1.18 6.83 -2.76
N THR A 148 -2.23 6.20 -3.26
CA THR A 148 -2.28 4.76 -3.49
C THR A 148 -2.79 4.54 -4.92
N ASN A 149 -1.99 3.85 -5.73
CA ASN A 149 -2.31 3.49 -7.10
C ASN A 149 -2.36 1.96 -7.17
N GLN A 150 -3.53 1.41 -7.41
CA GLN A 150 -3.75 -0.02 -7.59
C GLN A 150 -4.10 -0.31 -9.04
N SER A 151 -3.51 -1.37 -9.58
CA SER A 151 -3.81 -1.90 -10.91
C SER A 151 -4.00 -3.40 -10.81
N ILE A 152 -5.21 -3.88 -11.04
CA ILE A 152 -5.56 -5.28 -11.14
C ILE A 152 -5.77 -5.59 -12.61
N TYR A 153 -5.09 -6.61 -13.14
CA TYR A 153 -5.21 -6.98 -14.54
C TYR A 153 -5.37 -8.49 -14.73
N PHE A 154 -6.10 -8.85 -15.77
CA PHE A 154 -6.25 -10.20 -16.30
C PHE A 154 -6.09 -10.13 -17.80
N THR A 155 -5.16 -10.90 -18.35
CA THR A 155 -5.00 -10.99 -19.81
C THR A 155 -6.10 -11.85 -20.43
N GLU A 156 -6.24 -11.81 -21.74
CA GLU A 156 -7.22 -12.61 -22.45
C GLU A 156 -7.01 -14.13 -22.33
N ASP A 157 -5.80 -14.57 -21.92
CA ASP A 157 -5.44 -15.98 -21.75
C ASP A 157 -5.87 -16.57 -20.40
N THR A 158 -6.59 -15.77 -19.56
CA THR A 158 -7.08 -16.24 -18.27
C THR A 158 -8.48 -16.85 -18.36
N TYR A 159 -8.72 -17.89 -17.57
CA TYR A 159 -10.06 -18.44 -17.36
C TYR A 159 -11.04 -17.34 -16.87
N TYR A 160 -10.55 -16.41 -16.05
CA TYR A 160 -11.34 -15.31 -15.53
C TYR A 160 -11.96 -14.47 -16.67
N VAL A 161 -11.17 -14.06 -17.67
CA VAL A 161 -11.66 -13.28 -18.81
C VAL A 161 -12.57 -14.12 -19.70
N HIS A 162 -12.25 -15.41 -19.90
CA HIS A 162 -13.14 -16.32 -20.63
C HIS A 162 -14.51 -16.43 -19.95
N LYS A 163 -14.54 -16.48 -18.61
CA LYS A 163 -15.78 -16.50 -17.85
C LYS A 163 -16.58 -15.21 -18.05
N LEU A 164 -15.95 -14.04 -18.01
CA LEU A 164 -16.61 -12.75 -18.26
C LEU A 164 -17.24 -12.69 -19.66
N ARG A 165 -16.56 -13.22 -20.68
CA ARG A 165 -17.08 -13.26 -22.05
C ARG A 165 -18.24 -14.22 -22.23
N ALA A 166 -18.27 -15.30 -21.48
CA ALA A 166 -19.28 -16.34 -21.59
C ALA A 166 -20.55 -16.04 -20.80
N ASP A 167 -20.48 -15.15 -19.83
CA ASP A 167 -21.63 -14.74 -19.02
C ASP A 167 -22.55 -13.84 -19.85
N ARG A 168 -23.47 -14.50 -20.59
CA ARG A 168 -24.47 -13.86 -21.45
C ARG A 168 -25.66 -13.28 -20.68
N THR A 169 -25.73 -13.47 -19.38
CA THR A 169 -26.84 -12.99 -18.54
C THR A 169 -26.77 -11.49 -18.28
N GLU A 170 -25.59 -10.91 -18.37
CA GLU A 170 -25.43 -9.46 -18.36
C GLU A 170 -25.53 -8.91 -19.79
N ARG A 171 -26.47 -8.03 -20.02
CA ARG A 171 -26.76 -7.39 -21.32
C ARG A 171 -25.57 -6.61 -21.91
N ASN A 172 -24.52 -6.43 -21.16
CA ASN A 172 -23.29 -5.76 -21.54
C ASN A 172 -22.13 -6.77 -21.44
N ASN A 173 -21.76 -7.36 -22.55
CA ASN A 173 -20.49 -8.08 -22.64
C ASN A 173 -19.35 -7.05 -22.50
N MET A 174 -18.88 -6.84 -21.27
CA MET A 174 -17.92 -5.80 -20.94
C MET A 174 -16.51 -6.06 -21.46
N CYS A 175 -16.22 -7.27 -21.96
CA CYS A 175 -14.90 -7.65 -22.42
C CYS A 175 -14.97 -8.46 -23.74
N PRO A 176 -15.40 -7.86 -24.89
CA PRO A 176 -15.55 -8.59 -26.14
C PRO A 176 -14.21 -9.08 -26.71
N VAL A 177 -13.13 -8.33 -26.53
CA VAL A 177 -11.76 -8.61 -27.00
C VAL A 177 -10.75 -8.08 -25.96
N GLY A 178 -9.60 -8.77 -25.80
CA GLY A 178 -8.55 -8.37 -24.88
C GLY A 178 -8.81 -8.82 -23.43
N GLY A 179 -8.08 -8.27 -22.49
CA GLY A 179 -8.18 -8.56 -21.07
C GLY A 179 -8.96 -7.51 -20.30
N GLU A 180 -8.95 -7.63 -18.97
CA GLU A 180 -9.52 -6.66 -18.04
C GLU A 180 -8.42 -5.91 -17.31
N LEU A 181 -8.56 -4.59 -17.19
CA LEU A 181 -7.70 -3.75 -16.38
C LEU A 181 -8.56 -2.86 -15.48
N ARG A 182 -8.43 -3.03 -14.16
CA ARG A 182 -9.04 -2.16 -13.15
C ARG A 182 -7.97 -1.28 -12.54
N LYS A 183 -8.22 0.02 -12.49
CA LYS A 183 -7.35 0.98 -11.81
C LYS A 183 -8.12 1.67 -10.70
N ASN A 184 -7.48 1.77 -9.55
CA ASN A 184 -7.98 2.51 -8.40
C ASN A 184 -6.88 3.45 -7.91
N ASP A 185 -7.10 4.74 -8.06
CA ASP A 185 -6.17 5.79 -7.67
C ASP A 185 -6.81 6.61 -6.56
N VAL A 186 -6.20 6.58 -5.38
CA VAL A 186 -6.68 7.30 -4.20
C VAL A 186 -5.61 8.28 -3.75
N ARG A 187 -5.99 9.55 -3.61
CA ARG A 187 -5.15 10.58 -3.02
C ARG A 187 -5.85 11.23 -1.84
N ASN A 188 -5.19 11.20 -0.68
CA ASN A 188 -5.65 11.88 0.51
C ASN A 188 -4.68 13.00 0.86
N THR A 189 -5.22 14.17 1.14
CA THR A 189 -4.44 15.33 1.59
C THR A 189 -5.12 15.91 2.82
N ASN A 190 -4.38 16.04 3.91
CA ASN A 190 -4.85 16.60 5.16
C ASN A 190 -3.89 17.68 5.63
N TRP A 191 -4.43 18.75 6.18
CA TRP A 191 -3.64 19.77 6.86
C TRP A 191 -4.35 20.21 8.13
N MET A 192 -3.58 20.64 9.12
CA MET A 192 -4.07 21.17 10.37
C MET A 192 -3.16 22.30 10.82
N ALA A 193 -3.78 23.40 11.23
CA ALA A 193 -3.12 24.49 11.92
C ALA A 193 -3.78 24.71 13.28
N ARG A 194 -2.99 24.82 14.34
CA ARG A 194 -3.43 25.04 15.70
C ARG A 194 -2.57 26.14 16.34
N VAL A 195 -3.23 27.11 16.98
CA VAL A 195 -2.60 28.13 17.80
C VAL A 195 -3.19 28.04 19.19
N GLN A 196 -2.36 28.11 20.22
CA GLN A 196 -2.75 27.99 21.62
C GLN A 196 -1.96 29.01 22.45
N ALA A 197 -2.63 29.64 23.41
CA ALA A 197 -2.02 30.46 24.42
C ALA A 197 -2.25 29.81 25.79
N ASN A 198 -1.20 29.61 26.54
CA ASN A 198 -1.22 29.05 27.88
C ASN A 198 -0.79 30.13 28.89
N TYR A 199 -1.71 30.52 29.77
CA TYR A 199 -1.44 31.48 30.82
C TYR A 199 -1.56 30.81 32.20
N THR A 200 -0.54 30.94 33.01
CA THR A 200 -0.52 30.37 34.38
C THR A 200 -0.37 31.50 35.41
N LYS A 201 -1.33 31.63 36.32
CA LYS A 201 -1.26 32.58 37.43
C LYS A 201 -1.22 31.81 38.74
N ASN A 202 -0.16 32.01 39.55
CA ASN A 202 -0.13 31.52 40.92
C ASN A 202 -1.01 32.48 41.76
N VAL A 203 -2.13 31.99 42.24
CA VAL A 203 -2.99 32.67 43.20
C VAL A 203 -2.51 32.17 44.57
N GLY A 204 -1.69 33.02 45.24
CA GLY A 204 -1.27 32.79 46.63
C GLY A 204 -2.41 33.00 47.63
#